data_bfbb5fd67799b0f01e2527ce0c47de08
#
_entry.id   bfbb5fd67799b0f01e2527ce0c47de08
#
_cell.length_a   1.000
_cell.length_b   1.000
_cell.length_c   1.000
_cell.angle_alpha   90.00
_cell.angle_beta   90.00
_cell.angle_gamma   90.00
#
_symmetry.space_group_name_H-M   'P 1'
#
loop_
_entity.id
_entity.type
_entity.pdbx_description
1 polymer ?
#
loop_
_entity_poly.entity_id
_entity_poly.type
_entity_poly.pdbx_seq_one_letter_code
_entity_poly.pdbx_strand_id
1 'polypeptide(L)'
;MKKYDAIIIGFGKAGKTLAAELGTRGWNVAIIERSAGMYGGTCINIGCIPTKRLVHMSKVTQYRKPSSFEQYAEEFRNAIAGKRELTAFLRKKNFDNLDSKDTVTVYTGIASFRSPHEIEVKAGNETLLLEGEKIFINTGASTIIPSIKGLEGNPYVYT
;
A
#
# COMPACT_ATOMS: atom_id res chain seq x y z
N MET A 1 9.19 22.07 -13.85
CA MET A 1 9.71 21.01 -12.95
C MET A 1 9.44 21.44 -11.52
N LYS A 2 8.82 20.58 -10.69
CA LYS A 2 8.59 20.88 -9.27
C LYS A 2 9.79 20.42 -8.45
N LYS A 3 10.21 21.21 -7.44
CA LYS A 3 11.36 20.92 -6.59
C LYS A 3 10.94 20.52 -5.19
N TYR A 4 11.65 19.56 -4.62
CA TYR A 4 11.41 18.98 -3.29
C TYR A 4 12.74 18.81 -2.54
N ASP A 5 12.70 18.97 -1.22
CA ASP A 5 13.84 18.62 -0.37
C ASP A 5 14.02 17.09 -0.33
N ALA A 6 12.89 16.35 -0.40
CA ALA A 6 12.91 14.90 -0.45
C ALA A 6 11.85 14.34 -1.40
N ILE A 7 12.23 13.30 -2.16
CA ILE A 7 11.30 12.46 -2.92
C ILE A 7 11.35 11.05 -2.35
N ILE A 8 10.20 10.48 -2.02
CA ILE A 8 10.07 9.13 -1.48
C ILE A 8 9.29 8.27 -2.48
N ILE A 9 9.91 7.20 -2.98
CA ILE A 9 9.30 6.29 -3.95
C ILE A 9 8.77 5.08 -3.20
N GLY A 10 7.45 4.97 -3.07
CA GLY A 10 6.72 3.93 -2.35
C GLY A 10 6.07 4.41 -1.06
N PHE A 11 4.75 4.21 -0.95
CA PHE A 11 3.91 4.61 0.19
C PHE A 11 3.82 3.52 1.28
N GLY A 12 4.84 2.68 1.39
CA GLY A 12 4.93 1.65 2.42
C GLY A 12 5.16 2.21 3.82
N LYS A 13 5.26 1.32 4.82
CA LYS A 13 5.37 1.71 6.24
C LYS A 13 6.52 2.68 6.49
N ALA A 14 7.71 2.42 5.97
CA ALA A 14 8.86 3.29 6.16
C ALA A 14 8.68 4.62 5.40
N GLY A 15 8.30 4.57 4.11
CA GLY A 15 8.15 5.77 3.27
C GLY A 15 7.15 6.76 3.83
N LYS A 16 5.94 6.31 4.19
CA LYS A 16 4.92 7.19 4.77
C LYS A 16 5.32 7.79 6.11
N THR A 17 6.04 7.01 6.94
CA THR A 17 6.50 7.49 8.25
C THR A 17 7.59 8.56 8.07
N LEU A 18 8.52 8.31 7.15
CA LEU A 18 9.55 9.28 6.79
C LEU A 18 8.95 10.56 6.20
N ALA A 19 8.00 10.43 5.25
CA ALA A 19 7.31 11.59 4.66
C ALA A 19 6.62 12.45 5.72
N ALA A 20 5.91 11.81 6.66
CA ALA A 20 5.22 12.51 7.74
C ALA A 20 6.19 13.25 8.65
N GLU A 21 7.31 12.63 9.01
CA GLU A 21 8.34 13.20 9.89
C GLU A 21 9.07 14.36 9.22
N LEU A 22 9.54 14.19 7.99
CA LEU A 22 10.21 15.25 7.24
C LEU A 22 9.27 16.43 6.99
N GLY A 23 8.01 16.17 6.61
CA GLY A 23 7.02 17.23 6.45
C GLY A 23 6.73 17.98 7.75
N THR A 24 6.71 17.29 8.90
CA THR A 24 6.56 17.94 10.22
C THR A 24 7.76 18.83 10.57
N ARG A 25 8.95 18.49 10.06
CA ARG A 25 10.17 19.31 10.19
C ARG A 25 10.24 20.46 9.17
N GLY A 26 9.21 20.68 8.38
CA GLY A 26 9.12 21.76 7.40
C GLY A 26 9.77 21.49 6.05
N TRP A 27 10.17 20.24 5.77
CA TRP A 27 10.67 19.86 4.45
C TRP A 27 9.52 19.78 3.45
N ASN A 28 9.79 20.24 2.23
CA ASN A 28 8.87 20.03 1.09
C ASN A 28 9.10 18.62 0.53
N VAL A 29 8.13 17.73 0.71
CA VAL A 29 8.28 16.29 0.44
C VAL A 29 7.31 15.84 -0.65
N ALA A 30 7.81 15.13 -1.66
CA ALA A 30 6.99 14.33 -2.57
C ALA A 30 7.02 12.86 -2.15
N ILE A 31 5.85 12.21 -2.08
CA ILE A 31 5.75 10.77 -1.93
C ILE A 31 4.98 10.19 -3.11
N ILE A 32 5.53 9.16 -3.74
CA ILE A 32 4.98 8.58 -4.97
C ILE A 32 4.57 7.13 -4.70
N GLU A 33 3.33 6.77 -5.06
CA GLU A 33 2.82 5.40 -4.99
C GLU A 33 2.25 4.99 -6.35
N ARG A 34 2.65 3.83 -6.85
CA ARG A 34 2.21 3.36 -8.17
C ARG A 34 0.72 3.02 -8.25
N SER A 35 0.08 2.72 -7.13
CA SER A 35 -1.31 2.26 -7.07
C SER A 35 -2.06 2.87 -5.89
N ALA A 36 -3.17 3.53 -6.15
CA ALA A 36 -4.09 4.01 -5.12
C ALA A 36 -4.60 2.87 -4.20
N GLY A 37 -4.58 1.62 -4.68
CA GLY A 37 -4.89 0.43 -3.91
C GLY A 37 -3.84 0.04 -2.88
N MET A 38 -2.66 0.70 -2.85
CA MET A 38 -1.51 0.30 -2.02
C MET A 38 -1.06 1.37 -1.02
N TYR A 39 -1.80 2.45 -0.82
CA TYR A 39 -1.48 3.41 0.24
C TYR A 39 -1.37 2.73 1.61
N GLY A 40 -0.26 2.91 2.30
CA GLY A 40 0.10 2.21 3.53
C GLY A 40 0.93 0.94 3.32
N GLY A 41 1.13 0.52 2.06
CA GLY A 41 1.98 -0.58 1.66
C GLY A 41 1.44 -1.96 2.00
N THR A 42 2.29 -2.96 1.88
CA THR A 42 1.99 -4.39 2.07
C THR A 42 1.35 -4.70 3.43
N CYS A 43 1.80 -4.04 4.50
CA CYS A 43 1.27 -4.28 5.85
C CYS A 43 -0.24 -4.01 5.95
N ILE A 44 -0.72 -2.92 5.35
CA ILE A 44 -2.13 -2.52 5.39
C ILE A 44 -2.95 -3.35 4.41
N ASN A 45 -2.42 -3.60 3.21
CA ASN A 45 -3.22 -4.05 2.08
C ASN A 45 -3.16 -5.55 1.82
N ILE A 46 -2.05 -6.22 2.14
CA ILE A 46 -1.78 -7.60 1.74
C ILE A 46 -1.47 -8.51 2.94
N GLY A 47 -0.58 -8.09 3.83
CA GLY A 47 0.02 -8.95 4.86
C GLY A 47 -0.59 -8.78 6.25
N CYS A 48 0.00 -7.90 7.06
CA CYS A 48 -0.23 -7.86 8.52
C CYS A 48 -1.70 -7.67 8.91
N ILE A 49 -2.34 -6.64 8.41
CA ILE A 49 -3.70 -6.27 8.83
C ILE A 49 -4.74 -7.26 8.29
N PRO A 50 -4.76 -7.59 6.98
CA PRO A 50 -5.68 -8.58 6.45
C PRO A 50 -5.59 -9.92 7.18
N THR A 51 -4.37 -10.44 7.38
CA THR A 51 -4.13 -11.72 8.05
C THR A 51 -4.62 -11.69 9.49
N LYS A 52 -4.25 -10.66 10.26
CA LYS A 52 -4.69 -10.54 11.66
C LYS A 52 -6.20 -10.41 11.79
N ARG A 53 -6.86 -9.70 10.87
CA ARG A 53 -8.32 -9.60 10.85
C ARG A 53 -8.96 -10.96 10.63
N LEU A 54 -8.50 -11.74 9.66
CA LEU A 54 -9.03 -13.07 9.37
C LEU A 54 -8.79 -14.05 10.52
N VAL A 55 -7.58 -14.07 11.11
CA VAL A 55 -7.27 -14.89 12.29
C VAL A 55 -8.17 -14.54 13.47
N HIS A 56 -8.41 -13.25 13.72
CA HIS A 56 -9.32 -12.82 14.78
C HIS A 56 -10.76 -13.31 14.52
N MET A 57 -11.27 -13.13 13.30
CA MET A 57 -12.62 -13.57 12.94
C MET A 57 -12.76 -15.09 13.01
N SER A 58 -11.74 -15.86 12.62
CA SER A 58 -11.72 -17.31 12.78
C SER A 58 -11.88 -17.73 14.25
N LYS A 59 -11.18 -17.08 15.17
CA LYS A 59 -11.36 -17.32 16.62
C LYS A 59 -12.78 -16.99 17.10
N VAL A 60 -13.34 -15.88 16.64
CA VAL A 60 -14.73 -15.50 16.96
C VAL A 60 -15.71 -16.57 16.47
N THR A 61 -15.52 -17.07 15.25
CA THR A 61 -16.34 -18.16 14.70
C THR A 61 -16.23 -19.45 15.54
N GLN A 62 -15.03 -19.79 16.02
CA GLN A 62 -14.86 -20.94 16.93
C GLN A 62 -15.67 -20.80 18.24
N TYR A 63 -15.76 -19.59 18.80
CA TYR A 63 -16.59 -19.35 20.00
C TYR A 63 -18.10 -19.42 19.71
N ARG A 64 -18.54 -18.98 18.51
CA ARG A 64 -19.95 -19.04 18.08
C ARG A 64 -20.44 -20.46 17.81
N LYS A 65 -19.50 -21.39 17.46
CA LYS A 65 -19.76 -22.81 17.19
C LYS A 65 -20.88 -23.02 16.15
N PRO A 66 -20.73 -22.55 14.92
CA PRO A 66 -21.70 -22.82 13.86
C PRO A 66 -21.98 -24.32 13.75
N SER A 67 -23.24 -24.69 13.48
CA SER A 67 -23.68 -26.10 13.48
C SER A 67 -23.77 -26.70 12.06
N SER A 68 -23.69 -25.88 11.01
CA SER A 68 -23.76 -26.32 9.62
C SER A 68 -22.67 -25.69 8.73
N PHE A 69 -22.43 -26.31 7.57
CA PHE A 69 -21.52 -25.77 6.57
C PHE A 69 -21.95 -24.37 6.09
N GLU A 70 -23.25 -24.16 5.91
CA GLU A 70 -23.81 -22.88 5.45
C GLU A 70 -23.47 -21.75 6.43
N GLN A 71 -23.59 -22.02 7.73
CA GLN A 71 -23.25 -21.06 8.78
C GLN A 71 -21.74 -20.76 8.77
N TYR A 72 -20.87 -21.77 8.61
CA TYR A 72 -19.42 -21.53 8.46
C TYR A 72 -19.10 -20.71 7.22
N ALA A 73 -19.76 -20.99 6.09
CA ALA A 73 -19.58 -20.25 4.85
C ALA A 73 -20.04 -18.79 4.98
N GLU A 74 -21.11 -18.54 5.72
CA GLU A 74 -21.59 -17.18 6.03
C GLU A 74 -20.58 -16.42 6.91
N GLU A 75 -20.10 -17.02 7.99
CA GLU A 75 -19.07 -16.43 8.86
C GLU A 75 -17.81 -16.11 8.07
N PHE A 76 -17.40 -16.97 7.13
CA PHE A 76 -16.27 -16.71 6.26
C PHE A 76 -16.51 -15.52 5.32
N ARG A 77 -17.67 -15.45 4.66
CA ARG A 77 -18.05 -14.29 3.82
C ARG A 77 -18.01 -12.98 4.61
N ASN A 78 -18.58 -13.00 5.84
CA ASN A 78 -18.58 -11.84 6.74
C ASN A 78 -17.16 -11.45 7.15
N ALA A 79 -16.29 -12.41 7.42
CA ALA A 79 -14.88 -12.16 7.73
C ALA A 79 -14.14 -11.49 6.54
N ILE A 80 -14.38 -11.97 5.32
CA ILE A 80 -13.80 -11.39 4.10
C ILE A 80 -14.33 -9.97 3.86
N ALA A 81 -15.64 -9.73 4.03
CA ALA A 81 -16.23 -8.40 3.90
C ALA A 81 -15.62 -7.43 4.90
N GLY A 82 -15.61 -7.78 6.20
CA GLY A 82 -15.04 -6.94 7.24
C GLY A 82 -13.53 -6.73 7.12
N LYS A 83 -12.80 -7.69 6.53
CA LYS A 83 -11.39 -7.50 6.16
C LYS A 83 -11.25 -6.42 5.07
N ARG A 84 -12.09 -6.48 4.03
CA ARG A 84 -12.06 -5.51 2.90
C ARG A 84 -12.40 -4.10 3.38
N GLU A 85 -13.41 -3.95 4.21
CA GLU A 85 -13.79 -2.66 4.81
C GLU A 85 -12.65 -2.07 5.64
N LEU A 86 -12.07 -2.86 6.54
CA LEU A 86 -10.96 -2.41 7.39
C LEU A 86 -9.75 -1.96 6.55
N THR A 87 -9.38 -2.73 5.53
CA THR A 87 -8.25 -2.35 4.67
C THR A 87 -8.53 -1.10 3.86
N ALA A 88 -9.74 -0.94 3.33
CA ALA A 88 -10.15 0.26 2.61
C ALA A 88 -10.13 1.51 3.52
N PHE A 89 -10.69 1.39 4.73
CA PHE A 89 -10.66 2.46 5.72
C PHE A 89 -9.23 2.87 6.09
N LEU A 90 -8.36 1.90 6.40
CA LEU A 90 -6.98 2.19 6.78
C LEU A 90 -6.16 2.76 5.61
N ARG A 91 -6.41 2.31 4.39
CA ARG A 91 -5.80 2.86 3.19
C ARG A 91 -6.12 4.33 3.02
N LYS A 92 -7.42 4.66 3.09
CA LYS A 92 -7.89 6.05 3.01
C LYS A 92 -7.28 6.88 4.14
N LYS A 93 -7.33 6.41 5.39
CA LYS A 93 -6.76 7.11 6.54
C LYS A 93 -5.25 7.38 6.38
N ASN A 94 -4.49 6.44 5.80
CA ASN A 94 -3.06 6.65 5.54
C ASN A 94 -2.81 7.70 4.46
N PHE A 95 -3.62 7.72 3.41
CA PHE A 95 -3.59 8.74 2.37
C PHE A 95 -3.90 10.12 2.97
N ASP A 96 -5.08 10.27 3.58
CA ASP A 96 -5.56 11.54 4.14
C ASP A 96 -4.56 12.13 5.15
N ASN A 97 -3.90 11.30 5.94
CA ASN A 97 -2.92 11.73 6.95
C ASN A 97 -1.66 12.41 6.35
N LEU A 98 -1.30 12.09 5.12
CA LEU A 98 -0.20 12.75 4.41
C LEU A 98 -0.70 13.87 3.52
N ASP A 99 -1.80 13.65 2.81
CA ASP A 99 -2.38 14.60 1.86
C ASP A 99 -2.89 15.88 2.54
N SER A 100 -3.27 15.79 3.83
CA SER A 100 -3.66 16.94 4.64
C SER A 100 -2.51 17.84 5.11
N LYS A 101 -1.25 17.49 4.81
CA LYS A 101 -0.08 18.28 5.21
C LYS A 101 0.36 19.18 4.04
N ASP A 102 0.40 20.48 4.23
CA ASP A 102 0.84 21.46 3.23
C ASP A 102 2.28 21.22 2.72
N THR A 103 3.10 20.56 3.55
CA THR A 103 4.50 20.23 3.26
C THR A 103 4.68 18.89 2.53
N VAL A 104 3.61 18.11 2.31
CA VAL A 104 3.70 16.80 1.66
C VAL A 104 2.79 16.75 0.45
N THR A 105 3.35 16.40 -0.71
CA THR A 105 2.55 16.15 -1.92
C THR A 105 2.53 14.66 -2.23
N VAL A 106 1.33 14.08 -2.31
CA VAL A 106 1.15 12.67 -2.70
C VAL A 106 0.92 12.57 -4.20
N TYR A 107 1.72 11.75 -4.88
CA TYR A 107 1.56 11.41 -6.29
C TYR A 107 1.15 9.96 -6.46
N THR A 108 0.14 9.71 -7.30
CA THR A 108 -0.22 8.36 -7.74
C THR A 108 0.29 8.14 -9.14
N GLY A 109 1.31 7.30 -9.30
CA GLY A 109 1.93 7.04 -10.59
C GLY A 109 3.19 6.19 -10.49
N ILE A 110 3.72 5.82 -11.63
CA ILE A 110 4.96 5.03 -11.72
C ILE A 110 6.13 5.99 -11.76
N ALA A 111 7.02 5.88 -10.78
CA ALA A 111 8.25 6.66 -10.68
C ALA A 111 9.39 5.98 -11.44
N SER A 112 10.16 6.76 -12.17
CA SER A 112 11.38 6.33 -12.86
C SER A 112 12.46 7.41 -12.74
N PHE A 113 13.71 7.00 -12.52
CA PHE A 113 14.85 7.93 -12.53
C PHE A 113 15.14 8.43 -13.94
N ARG A 114 15.35 9.73 -14.08
CA ARG A 114 15.89 10.39 -15.26
C ARG A 114 17.36 10.81 -15.04
N SER A 115 17.67 11.19 -13.81
CA SER A 115 19.03 11.49 -13.34
C SER A 115 19.12 11.17 -11.84
N PRO A 116 20.27 11.32 -11.19
CA PRO A 116 20.40 11.09 -9.74
C PRO A 116 19.44 11.92 -8.87
N HIS A 117 18.95 13.05 -9.38
CA HIS A 117 18.07 13.98 -8.67
C HIS A 117 16.72 14.21 -9.37
N GLU A 118 16.47 13.61 -10.54
CA GLU A 118 15.25 13.82 -11.30
C GLU A 118 14.44 12.54 -11.38
N ILE A 119 13.16 12.64 -11.02
CA ILE A 119 12.19 11.55 -11.08
C ILE A 119 11.06 11.92 -12.05
N GLU A 120 10.86 11.08 -13.05
CA GLU A 120 9.68 11.10 -13.88
C GLU A 120 8.56 10.31 -13.20
N VAL A 121 7.37 10.88 -13.12
CA VAL A 121 6.16 10.22 -12.61
C VAL A 121 5.14 10.10 -13.73
N LYS A 122 4.79 8.88 -14.11
CA LYS A 122 3.70 8.61 -15.07
C LYS A 122 2.41 8.35 -14.32
N ALA A 123 1.47 9.29 -14.41
CA ALA A 123 0.16 9.27 -13.76
C ALA A 123 -0.94 9.22 -14.83
N GLY A 124 -1.37 8.03 -15.21
CA GLY A 124 -2.29 7.86 -16.34
C GLY A 124 -1.67 8.37 -17.65
N ASN A 125 -2.31 9.37 -18.27
CA ASN A 125 -1.83 9.99 -19.51
C ASN A 125 -0.89 11.18 -19.26
N GLU A 126 -0.67 11.57 -18.01
CA GLU A 126 0.20 12.67 -17.65
C GLU A 126 1.59 12.17 -17.26
N THR A 127 2.58 12.98 -17.62
CA THR A 127 3.97 12.76 -17.21
C THR A 127 4.46 14.00 -16.50
N LEU A 128 4.90 13.84 -15.26
CA LEU A 128 5.43 14.90 -14.42
C LEU A 128 6.93 14.68 -14.22
N LEU A 129 7.69 15.77 -14.18
CA LEU A 129 9.11 15.74 -13.83
C LEU A 129 9.32 16.46 -12.50
N LEU A 130 9.88 15.73 -11.53
CA LEU A 130 10.16 16.19 -10.17
C LEU A 130 11.68 16.21 -9.95
N GLU A 131 12.19 17.23 -9.27
CA GLU A 131 13.57 17.32 -8.83
C GLU A 131 13.62 17.20 -7.29
N GLY A 132 14.47 16.32 -6.77
CA GLY A 132 14.67 16.12 -5.34
C GLY A 132 16.11 16.24 -4.91
N GLU A 133 16.36 16.96 -3.81
CA GLU A 133 17.71 17.01 -3.23
C GLU A 133 18.10 15.63 -2.70
N LYS A 134 17.16 14.94 -2.04
CA LYS A 134 17.33 13.58 -1.50
C LYS A 134 16.23 12.66 -2.04
N ILE A 135 16.61 11.46 -2.47
CA ILE A 135 15.66 10.47 -2.99
C ILE A 135 15.75 9.20 -2.15
N PHE A 136 14.59 8.74 -1.65
CA PHE A 136 14.45 7.55 -0.84
C PHE A 136 13.66 6.48 -1.60
N ILE A 137 14.26 5.29 -1.78
CA ILE A 137 13.64 4.16 -2.45
C ILE A 137 13.03 3.24 -1.40
N ASN A 138 11.69 3.11 -1.41
CA ASN A 138 10.91 2.30 -0.49
C ASN A 138 9.87 1.47 -1.26
N THR A 139 10.27 0.90 -2.38
CA THR A 139 9.39 0.20 -3.32
C THR A 139 8.95 -1.18 -2.85
N GLY A 140 9.58 -1.72 -1.79
CA GLY A 140 9.26 -3.02 -1.21
C GLY A 140 9.73 -4.20 -2.06
N ALA A 141 8.99 -5.30 -1.99
CA ALA A 141 9.27 -6.52 -2.72
C ALA A 141 7.98 -7.10 -3.34
N SER A 142 8.14 -7.88 -4.39
CA SER A 142 7.07 -8.66 -5.01
C SER A 142 7.34 -10.14 -4.85
N THR A 143 6.29 -10.95 -4.79
CA THR A 143 6.41 -12.41 -4.75
C THR A 143 7.06 -12.91 -6.04
N ILE A 144 8.08 -13.75 -5.90
CA ILE A 144 8.68 -14.45 -7.02
C ILE A 144 7.89 -15.76 -7.21
N ILE A 145 7.34 -15.95 -8.41
CA ILE A 145 6.70 -17.20 -8.79
C ILE A 145 7.78 -18.06 -9.48
N PRO A 146 8.19 -19.17 -8.88
CA PRO A 146 9.21 -20.02 -9.49
C PRO A 146 8.67 -20.73 -10.74
N SER A 147 9.54 -21.01 -11.71
CA SER A 147 9.18 -21.71 -12.94
C SER A 147 8.98 -23.22 -12.69
N ILE A 148 7.86 -23.55 -12.01
CA ILE A 148 7.43 -24.93 -11.75
C ILE A 148 6.25 -25.26 -12.65
N LYS A 149 6.34 -26.38 -13.39
CA LYS A 149 5.28 -26.80 -14.30
C LYS A 149 3.93 -26.95 -13.56
N GLY A 150 2.90 -26.26 -14.02
CA GLY A 150 1.55 -26.28 -13.44
C GLY A 150 1.34 -25.31 -12.28
N LEU A 151 2.33 -24.47 -11.93
CA LEU A 151 2.18 -23.45 -10.90
C LEU A 151 1.53 -22.18 -11.45
N GLU A 152 2.02 -21.68 -12.58
CA GLU A 152 1.48 -20.50 -13.23
C GLU A 152 0.06 -20.75 -13.75
N GLY A 153 -0.87 -19.84 -13.43
CA GLY A 153 -2.28 -19.97 -13.79
C GLY A 153 -3.07 -21.02 -13.00
N ASN A 154 -2.49 -21.64 -11.99
CA ASN A 154 -3.18 -22.62 -11.16
C ASN A 154 -4.23 -21.91 -10.27
N PRO A 155 -5.54 -22.29 -10.35
CA PRO A 155 -6.60 -21.62 -9.62
C PRO A 155 -6.55 -21.83 -8.09
N TYR A 156 -5.71 -22.72 -7.60
CA TYR A 156 -5.52 -23.01 -6.17
C TYR A 156 -4.25 -22.40 -5.58
N VAL A 157 -3.47 -21.69 -6.40
CA VAL A 157 -2.24 -21.01 -5.96
C VAL A 157 -2.48 -19.51 -5.91
N TYR A 158 -2.25 -18.92 -4.74
CA TYR A 158 -2.44 -17.49 -4.48
C TYR A 158 -1.12 -16.86 -4.04
N THR A 159 -0.86 -15.61 -4.48
CA THR A 159 0.33 -14.82 -4.10
C THR A 159 -0.06 -13.46 -3.58
#